data_ae83373e9c20433bdf036f3aa72d7ce9
#
_entry.id   ae83373e9c20433bdf036f3aa72d7ce9
#
_cell.length_a   1.000
_cell.length_b   1.000
_cell.length_c   1.000
_cell.angle_alpha   90.00
_cell.angle_beta   90.00
_cell.angle_gamma   90.00
#
_symmetry.space_group_name_H-M   'P 1'
#
loop_
_entity.id
_entity.type
_entity.pdbx_description
1 polymer ?
#
loop_
_entity_poly.entity_id
_entity_poly.type
_entity_poly.pdbx_seq_one_letter_code
_entity_poly.pdbx_strand_id
1 'polypeptide(L)'
;MTPDEAEASCVSALQNGYRLIDTANAYVNEKAVGRAMKKSGLQREEIFLETKLWPSFYEQPGAVDKTLARLDTPYIDLLLIHQPAGNYVAGYRQMEKAYKEGKVRAIGLSNFKKEQIEEILSLCEVKPTILQTELHPYNQDPQLKAFLKENGIVPQAWYPLGHGDKALLEEPLFAQLGKKYSKSAPQIILRWHIQSGKNNGIFFCGNTEF
;
A
#
# COMPACT_ATOMS: atom_id res chain seq x y z
N MET A 1 -3.29 8.28 -14.06
CA MET A 1 -4.66 8.66 -13.66
C MET A 1 -4.65 10.13 -13.30
N THR A 2 -5.50 10.93 -13.94
CA THR A 2 -5.68 12.34 -13.60
C THR A 2 -6.29 12.50 -12.21
N PRO A 3 -6.18 13.68 -11.57
CA PRO A 3 -6.84 13.90 -10.28
C PRO A 3 -8.35 13.66 -10.28
N ASP A 4 -9.05 14.00 -11.36
CA ASP A 4 -10.49 13.80 -11.47
C ASP A 4 -10.86 12.32 -11.63
N GLU A 5 -10.08 11.57 -12.41
CA GLU A 5 -10.22 10.11 -12.51
C GLU A 5 -9.95 9.43 -11.16
N ALA A 6 -8.91 9.86 -10.44
CA ALA A 6 -8.60 9.33 -9.11
C ALA A 6 -9.75 9.58 -8.13
N GLU A 7 -10.31 10.80 -8.12
CA GLU A 7 -11.45 11.13 -7.28
C GLU A 7 -12.67 10.26 -7.61
N ALA A 8 -13.05 10.18 -8.89
CA ALA A 8 -14.20 9.39 -9.32
C ALA A 8 -14.03 7.89 -9.00
N SER A 9 -12.84 7.33 -9.24
CA SER A 9 -12.53 5.93 -8.95
C SER A 9 -12.58 5.62 -7.46
N CYS A 10 -12.02 6.49 -6.61
CA CYS A 10 -12.06 6.31 -5.16
C CYS A 10 -13.50 6.40 -4.62
N VAL A 11 -14.30 7.36 -5.09
CA VAL A 11 -15.72 7.47 -4.72
C VAL A 11 -16.46 6.19 -5.08
N SER A 12 -16.31 5.74 -6.33
CA SER A 12 -16.96 4.49 -6.80
C SER A 12 -16.52 3.29 -5.97
N ALA A 13 -15.23 3.13 -5.67
CA ALA A 13 -14.73 2.03 -4.86
C ALA A 13 -15.35 2.03 -3.45
N LEU A 14 -15.34 3.19 -2.77
CA LEU A 14 -15.88 3.32 -1.43
C LEU A 14 -17.40 3.03 -1.39
N GLN A 15 -18.14 3.50 -2.38
CA GLN A 15 -19.57 3.23 -2.52
C GLN A 15 -19.88 1.76 -2.81
N ASN A 16 -18.96 1.03 -3.43
CA ASN A 16 -19.06 -0.40 -3.70
C ASN A 16 -18.46 -1.29 -2.61
N GLY A 17 -18.21 -0.76 -1.42
CA GLY A 17 -17.83 -1.55 -0.24
C GLY A 17 -16.32 -1.67 0.01
N TYR A 18 -15.46 -1.08 -0.83
CA TYR A 18 -14.05 -0.93 -0.49
C TYR A 18 -13.90 0.00 0.71
N ARG A 19 -12.92 -0.27 1.55
CA ARG A 19 -12.64 0.54 2.74
C ARG A 19 -11.18 0.98 2.82
N LEU A 20 -10.29 0.44 1.99
CA LEU A 20 -8.91 0.85 1.93
C LEU A 20 -8.64 1.62 0.64
N ILE A 21 -7.98 2.77 0.81
CA ILE A 21 -7.45 3.59 -0.27
C ILE A 21 -5.93 3.67 -0.09
N ASP A 22 -5.19 3.27 -1.12
CA ASP A 22 -3.74 3.41 -1.20
C ASP A 22 -3.37 4.50 -2.21
N THR A 23 -2.57 5.46 -1.77
CA THR A 23 -2.03 6.54 -2.59
C THR A 23 -0.55 6.80 -2.27
N ALA A 24 0.03 7.87 -2.80
CA ALA A 24 1.40 8.29 -2.49
C ALA A 24 1.64 9.75 -2.86
N ASN A 25 2.63 10.40 -2.23
CA ASN A 25 3.07 11.73 -2.63
C ASN A 25 3.46 11.79 -4.12
N ALA A 26 4.11 10.74 -4.61
CA ALA A 26 4.57 10.64 -6.01
C ALA A 26 3.44 10.65 -7.04
N TYR A 27 2.22 10.25 -6.65
CA TYR A 27 1.09 10.19 -7.58
C TYR A 27 0.42 11.54 -7.82
N VAL A 28 0.76 12.55 -7.03
CA VAL A 28 0.24 13.93 -7.14
C VAL A 28 -1.30 14.02 -7.11
N ASN A 29 -1.95 13.02 -6.52
CA ASN A 29 -3.42 12.91 -6.46
C ASN A 29 -4.00 12.93 -5.04
N GLU A 30 -3.18 13.15 -3.99
CA GLU A 30 -3.62 13.12 -2.59
C GLU A 30 -4.78 14.06 -2.30
N LYS A 31 -4.82 15.26 -2.93
CA LYS A 31 -5.95 16.18 -2.79
C LYS A 31 -7.26 15.60 -3.36
N ALA A 32 -7.16 14.86 -4.45
CA ALA A 32 -8.31 14.20 -5.07
C ALA A 32 -8.82 13.05 -4.19
N VAL A 33 -7.91 12.27 -3.62
CA VAL A 33 -8.24 11.22 -2.63
C VAL A 33 -8.96 11.82 -1.42
N GLY A 34 -8.45 12.93 -0.86
CA GLY A 34 -9.09 13.63 0.25
C GLY A 34 -10.53 14.07 -0.07
N ARG A 35 -10.74 14.64 -1.27
CA ARG A 35 -12.11 14.99 -1.73
C ARG A 35 -13.00 13.76 -1.91
N ALA A 36 -12.44 12.66 -2.44
CA ALA A 36 -13.18 11.42 -2.64
C ALA A 36 -13.67 10.82 -1.32
N MET A 37 -12.81 10.79 -0.29
CA MET A 37 -13.22 10.33 1.03
C MET A 37 -14.42 11.11 1.55
N LYS A 38 -14.41 12.45 1.45
CA LYS A 38 -15.55 13.30 1.86
C LYS A 38 -16.80 13.07 1.03
N LYS A 39 -16.66 12.87 -0.28
CA LYS A 39 -17.78 12.62 -1.19
C LYS A 39 -18.39 11.23 -1.07
N SER A 40 -17.66 10.27 -0.49
CA SER A 40 -18.14 8.90 -0.33
C SER A 40 -19.35 8.76 0.58
N GLY A 41 -19.54 9.71 1.50
CA GLY A 41 -20.57 9.67 2.54
C GLY A 41 -20.19 8.81 3.76
N LEU A 42 -19.01 8.17 3.76
CA LEU A 42 -18.51 7.37 4.88
C LEU A 42 -17.88 8.27 5.95
N GLN A 43 -17.94 7.81 7.20
CA GLN A 43 -17.20 8.44 8.27
C GLN A 43 -15.70 8.16 8.10
N ARG A 44 -14.83 9.06 8.59
CA ARG A 44 -13.36 8.91 8.42
C ARG A 44 -12.83 7.59 9.00
N GLU A 45 -13.42 7.12 10.08
CA GLU A 45 -13.06 5.90 10.81
C GLU A 45 -13.44 4.62 10.05
N GLU A 46 -14.32 4.71 9.07
CA GLU A 46 -14.69 3.60 8.20
C GLU A 46 -13.72 3.40 7.04
N ILE A 47 -12.79 4.37 6.82
CA ILE A 47 -11.84 4.36 5.70
C ILE A 47 -10.44 4.11 6.24
N PHE A 48 -9.78 3.07 5.74
CA PHE A 48 -8.35 2.83 5.96
C PHE A 48 -7.56 3.56 4.87
N LEU A 49 -6.90 4.65 5.24
CA LEU A 49 -6.11 5.48 4.33
C LEU A 49 -4.63 5.14 4.44
N GLU A 50 -4.07 4.71 3.34
CA GLU A 50 -2.64 4.47 3.17
C GLU A 50 -2.03 5.47 2.19
N THR A 51 -0.86 5.99 2.53
CA THR A 51 -0.05 6.81 1.63
C THR A 51 1.44 6.58 1.86
N LYS A 52 2.30 7.16 1.00
CA LYS A 52 3.73 6.91 1.02
C LYS A 52 4.50 8.21 0.87
N LEU A 53 5.55 8.39 1.68
CA LEU A 53 6.52 9.47 1.52
C LEU A 53 7.48 9.14 0.37
N TRP A 54 7.66 10.07 -0.55
CA TRP A 54 8.62 9.97 -1.65
C TRP A 54 10.01 10.46 -1.21
N PRO A 55 11.13 9.96 -1.76
CA PRO A 55 12.48 10.33 -1.34
C PRO A 55 12.78 11.82 -1.21
N SER A 56 12.23 12.67 -2.09
CA SER A 56 12.42 14.11 -2.00
C SER A 56 11.78 14.78 -0.77
N PHE A 57 10.96 14.04 -0.02
CA PHE A 57 10.31 14.52 1.20
C PHE A 57 10.96 14.03 2.49
N TYR A 58 11.89 13.06 2.42
CA TYR A 58 12.44 12.41 3.61
C TYR A 58 13.17 13.37 4.57
N GLU A 59 13.81 14.38 4.04
CA GLU A 59 14.53 15.39 4.84
C GLU A 59 13.80 16.74 4.94
N GLN A 60 12.58 16.82 4.36
CA GLN A 60 11.80 18.04 4.44
C GLN A 60 11.07 18.17 5.78
N PRO A 61 11.32 19.22 6.57
CA PRO A 61 10.58 19.45 7.80
C PRO A 61 9.06 19.52 7.56
N GLY A 62 8.29 18.82 8.39
CA GLY A 62 6.85 18.80 8.31
C GLY A 62 6.28 18.07 7.09
N ALA A 63 7.04 17.13 6.49
CA ALA A 63 6.56 16.36 5.32
C ALA A 63 5.25 15.64 5.61
N VAL A 64 5.09 15.05 6.79
CA VAL A 64 3.86 14.35 7.18
C VAL A 64 2.70 15.34 7.36
N ASP A 65 2.93 16.51 7.97
CA ASP A 65 1.89 17.55 8.12
C ASP A 65 1.42 18.07 6.76
N LYS A 66 2.34 18.24 5.80
CA LYS A 66 2.00 18.63 4.43
C LYS A 66 1.19 17.54 3.71
N THR A 67 1.48 16.25 3.98
CA THR A 67 0.71 15.12 3.46
C THR A 67 -0.71 15.12 4.03
N LEU A 68 -0.88 15.28 5.34
CA LEU A 68 -2.17 15.41 6.00
C LEU A 68 -2.98 16.58 5.44
N ALA A 69 -2.34 17.73 5.22
CA ALA A 69 -2.99 18.91 4.63
C ALA A 69 -3.46 18.67 3.18
N ARG A 70 -2.69 17.92 2.36
CA ARG A 70 -3.11 17.55 1.00
C ARG A 70 -4.28 16.59 1.00
N LEU A 71 -4.27 15.60 1.90
CA LEU A 71 -5.33 14.61 2.09
C LEU A 71 -6.56 15.18 2.83
N ASP A 72 -6.42 16.36 3.44
CA ASP A 72 -7.45 17.05 4.22
C ASP A 72 -8.09 16.10 5.27
N THR A 73 -7.23 15.46 6.06
CA THR A 73 -7.60 14.46 7.07
C THR A 73 -6.80 14.67 8.37
N PRO A 74 -7.38 14.39 9.54
CA PRO A 74 -6.68 14.54 10.82
C PRO A 74 -5.61 13.48 11.05
N TYR A 75 -5.69 12.32 10.41
CA TYR A 75 -4.73 11.23 10.57
C TYR A 75 -4.63 10.36 9.32
N ILE A 76 -3.54 9.59 9.24
CA ILE A 76 -3.26 8.54 8.26
C ILE A 76 -3.28 7.20 8.97
N ASP A 77 -3.94 6.17 8.43
CA ASP A 77 -3.97 4.84 9.05
C ASP A 77 -2.63 4.11 8.85
N LEU A 78 -2.02 4.23 7.67
CA LEU A 78 -0.73 3.63 7.36
C LEU A 78 0.12 4.56 6.49
N LEU A 79 1.33 4.86 6.95
CA LEU A 79 2.30 5.66 6.19
C LEU A 79 3.54 4.81 5.89
N LEU A 80 3.95 4.78 4.61
CA LEU A 80 5.11 4.01 4.16
C LEU A 80 6.25 4.91 3.71
N ILE A 81 7.49 4.46 3.92
CA ILE A 81 8.63 4.89 3.12
C ILE A 81 8.46 4.28 1.72
N HIS A 82 8.34 5.12 0.68
CA HIS A 82 7.98 4.66 -0.66
C HIS A 82 9.10 3.89 -1.36
N GLN A 83 10.35 4.34 -1.20
CA GLN A 83 11.51 3.76 -1.87
C GLN A 83 12.72 3.76 -0.93
N PRO A 84 13.57 2.72 -0.98
CA PRO A 84 14.84 2.67 -0.26
C PRO A 84 15.91 3.50 -0.98
N ALA A 85 15.65 4.79 -1.16
CA ALA A 85 16.52 5.74 -1.87
C ALA A 85 16.69 7.02 -1.06
N GLY A 86 17.77 7.75 -1.29
CA GLY A 86 18.07 8.95 -0.52
C GLY A 86 18.23 8.64 0.98
N ASN A 87 17.90 9.59 1.82
CA ASN A 87 17.99 9.43 3.28
C ASN A 87 16.69 8.85 3.86
N TYR A 88 16.38 7.60 3.54
CA TYR A 88 15.15 6.93 4.01
C TYR A 88 15.14 6.77 5.54
N VAL A 89 16.29 6.72 6.21
CA VAL A 89 16.36 6.69 7.68
C VAL A 89 15.81 7.99 8.26
N ALA A 90 16.16 9.15 7.69
CA ALA A 90 15.58 10.43 8.11
C ALA A 90 14.07 10.48 7.86
N GLY A 91 13.62 9.96 6.71
CA GLY A 91 12.18 9.80 6.41
C GLY A 91 11.48 8.94 7.45
N TYR A 92 12.07 7.81 7.81
CA TYR A 92 11.52 6.91 8.82
C TYR A 92 11.40 7.58 10.20
N ARG A 93 12.43 8.35 10.61
CA ARG A 93 12.39 9.14 11.86
C ARG A 93 11.26 10.17 11.89
N GLN A 94 10.97 10.83 10.76
CA GLN A 94 9.80 11.71 10.68
C GLN A 94 8.48 10.95 10.85
N MET A 95 8.37 9.73 10.28
CA MET A 95 7.19 8.88 10.44
C MET A 95 7.03 8.39 11.89
N GLU A 96 8.12 8.00 12.56
CA GLU A 96 8.11 7.63 13.98
C GLU A 96 7.62 8.79 14.87
N LYS A 97 8.09 10.01 14.58
CA LYS A 97 7.62 11.21 15.27
C LYS A 97 6.12 11.41 15.08
N ALA A 98 5.63 11.34 13.84
CA ALA A 98 4.22 11.48 13.53
C ALA A 98 3.35 10.37 14.14
N TYR A 99 3.88 9.15 14.24
CA TYR A 99 3.23 8.04 14.96
C TYR A 99 3.07 8.36 16.46
N LYS A 100 4.14 8.83 17.11
CA LYS A 100 4.10 9.22 18.53
C LYS A 100 3.17 10.40 18.81
N GLU A 101 3.01 11.30 17.83
CA GLU A 101 2.07 12.43 17.89
C GLU A 101 0.61 12.02 17.56
N GLY A 102 0.34 10.76 17.25
CA GLY A 102 -0.98 10.26 16.90
C GLY A 102 -1.50 10.66 15.51
N LYS A 103 -0.65 11.29 14.70
CA LYS A 103 -0.97 11.69 13.31
C LYS A 103 -0.99 10.53 12.34
N VAL A 104 -0.27 9.45 12.66
CA VAL A 104 -0.16 8.22 11.88
C VAL A 104 -0.40 7.04 12.80
N ARG A 105 -1.27 6.11 12.42
CA ARG A 105 -1.64 4.94 13.26
C ARG A 105 -0.70 3.76 13.11
N ALA A 106 -0.09 3.61 11.93
CA ALA A 106 0.90 2.57 11.65
C ALA A 106 1.92 3.07 10.63
N ILE A 107 3.15 2.56 10.71
CA ILE A 107 4.22 2.89 9.77
C ILE A 107 4.79 1.63 9.15
N GLY A 108 5.33 1.75 7.92
CA GLY A 108 5.87 0.62 7.19
C GLY A 108 6.83 1.04 6.08
N LEU A 109 7.16 0.08 5.26
CA LEU A 109 8.17 0.20 4.21
C LEU A 109 7.58 -0.24 2.86
N SER A 110 8.15 0.27 1.77
CA SER A 110 7.81 -0.17 0.40
C SER A 110 9.08 -0.35 -0.43
N ASN A 111 9.16 -1.48 -1.14
CA ASN A 111 10.26 -1.85 -2.04
C ASN A 111 11.63 -2.10 -1.35
N PHE A 112 11.65 -2.33 -0.07
CA PHE A 112 12.87 -2.60 0.68
C PHE A 112 13.33 -4.06 0.51
N LYS A 113 14.63 -4.24 0.38
CA LYS A 113 15.29 -5.55 0.46
C LYS A 113 15.61 -5.87 1.93
N LYS A 114 15.92 -7.15 2.18
CA LYS A 114 16.20 -7.66 3.53
C LYS A 114 17.22 -6.81 4.29
N GLU A 115 18.36 -6.49 3.66
CA GLU A 115 19.47 -5.75 4.30
C GLU A 115 19.04 -4.34 4.74
N GLN A 116 18.19 -3.69 3.94
CA GLN A 116 17.67 -2.36 4.24
C GLN A 116 16.60 -2.40 5.34
N ILE A 117 15.83 -3.49 5.41
CA ILE A 117 14.88 -3.71 6.52
C ILE A 117 15.65 -3.96 7.82
N GLU A 118 16.71 -4.76 7.79
CA GLU A 118 17.61 -5.00 8.93
C GLU A 118 18.23 -3.70 9.45
N GLU A 119 18.66 -2.81 8.55
CA GLU A 119 19.14 -1.49 8.91
C GLU A 119 18.07 -0.69 9.66
N ILE A 120 16.85 -0.58 9.11
CA ILE A 120 15.75 0.11 9.79
C ILE A 120 15.46 -0.53 11.15
N LEU A 121 15.37 -1.86 11.23
CA LEU A 121 15.11 -2.58 12.49
C LEU A 121 16.17 -2.33 13.56
N SER A 122 17.43 -2.11 13.15
CA SER A 122 18.52 -1.80 14.07
C SER A 122 18.49 -0.36 14.63
N LEU A 123 17.81 0.55 13.93
CA LEU A 123 17.79 1.98 14.22
C LEU A 123 16.44 2.49 14.74
N CYS A 124 15.35 1.76 14.49
CA CYS A 124 14.00 2.23 14.76
C CYS A 124 13.61 2.08 16.24
N GLU A 125 12.78 3.00 16.71
CA GLU A 125 12.07 2.92 17.99
C GLU A 125 10.67 2.31 17.83
N VAL A 126 10.06 2.50 16.64
CA VAL A 126 8.76 1.94 16.25
C VAL A 126 8.99 1.02 15.06
N LYS A 127 8.75 -0.27 15.21
CA LYS A 127 8.96 -1.25 14.14
C LYS A 127 7.99 -1.04 12.97
N PRO A 128 8.43 -1.26 11.71
CA PRO A 128 7.53 -1.28 10.57
C PRO A 128 6.54 -2.44 10.71
N THR A 129 5.28 -2.17 10.42
CA THR A 129 4.20 -3.18 10.51
C THR A 129 4.00 -3.92 9.18
N ILE A 130 4.31 -3.27 8.07
CA ILE A 130 4.07 -3.76 6.70
C ILE A 130 5.30 -3.52 5.83
N LEU A 131 5.55 -4.47 4.92
CA LEU A 131 6.35 -4.25 3.71
C LEU A 131 5.46 -4.38 2.50
N GLN A 132 5.23 -3.28 1.78
CA GLN A 132 4.60 -3.30 0.47
C GLN A 132 5.65 -3.58 -0.61
N THR A 133 5.50 -4.66 -1.36
CA THR A 133 6.45 -5.08 -2.40
C THR A 133 5.72 -5.72 -3.58
N GLU A 134 6.38 -5.82 -4.73
CA GLU A 134 5.83 -6.56 -5.86
C GLU A 134 5.62 -8.02 -5.47
N LEU A 135 4.37 -8.47 -5.58
CA LEU A 135 4.00 -9.81 -5.19
C LEU A 135 2.84 -10.32 -6.04
N HIS A 136 3.09 -11.37 -6.79
CA HIS A 136 2.10 -12.06 -7.62
C HIS A 136 2.58 -13.51 -7.86
N PRO A 137 1.78 -14.40 -8.48
CA PRO A 137 2.16 -15.81 -8.64
C PRO A 137 3.53 -16.07 -9.28
N TYR A 138 4.00 -15.19 -10.16
CA TYR A 138 5.32 -15.29 -10.79
C TYR A 138 6.44 -14.59 -10.01
N ASN A 139 6.12 -13.79 -8.98
CA ASN A 139 7.09 -13.11 -8.11
C ASN A 139 6.70 -13.29 -6.64
N GLN A 140 7.25 -14.31 -5.99
CA GLN A 140 6.80 -14.71 -4.64
C GLN A 140 7.77 -14.43 -3.50
N ASP A 141 9.07 -14.39 -3.77
CA ASP A 141 10.16 -14.23 -2.81
C ASP A 141 9.93 -14.95 -1.45
N PRO A 142 10.04 -16.28 -1.39
CA PRO A 142 9.77 -17.02 -0.17
C PRO A 142 10.76 -16.73 0.96
N GLN A 143 12.01 -16.32 0.62
CA GLN A 143 13.03 -16.01 1.62
C GLN A 143 12.69 -14.67 2.31
N LEU A 144 12.33 -13.65 1.56
CA LEU A 144 11.88 -12.38 2.11
C LEU A 144 10.62 -12.59 2.96
N LYS A 145 9.64 -13.37 2.48
CA LYS A 145 8.43 -13.67 3.26
C LYS A 145 8.72 -14.35 4.60
N ALA A 146 9.66 -15.32 4.64
CA ALA A 146 10.07 -15.95 5.88
C ALA A 146 10.69 -14.95 6.85
N PHE A 147 11.61 -14.12 6.36
CA PHE A 147 12.24 -13.06 7.15
C PHE A 147 11.22 -12.05 7.70
N LEU A 148 10.27 -11.61 6.89
CA LEU A 148 9.20 -10.70 7.33
C LEU A 148 8.36 -11.31 8.45
N LYS A 149 7.99 -12.60 8.30
CA LYS A 149 7.21 -13.33 9.31
C LYS A 149 7.97 -13.43 10.64
N GLU A 150 9.27 -13.72 10.61
CA GLU A 150 10.12 -13.79 11.81
C GLU A 150 10.17 -12.44 12.55
N ASN A 151 10.11 -11.34 11.83
CA ASN A 151 10.14 -9.98 12.39
C ASN A 151 8.76 -9.39 12.68
N GLY A 152 7.67 -10.12 12.43
CA GLY A 152 6.31 -9.66 12.64
C GLY A 152 5.83 -8.61 11.64
N ILE A 153 6.48 -8.53 10.46
CA ILE A 153 6.16 -7.60 9.38
C ILE A 153 5.23 -8.30 8.38
N VAL A 154 4.11 -7.67 8.03
CA VAL A 154 3.13 -8.24 7.10
C VAL A 154 3.50 -7.88 5.65
N PRO A 155 3.64 -8.85 4.74
CA PRO A 155 3.80 -8.55 3.32
C PRO A 155 2.50 -8.03 2.72
N GLN A 156 2.59 -6.97 1.93
CA GLN A 156 1.51 -6.37 1.17
C GLN A 156 1.88 -6.34 -0.32
N ALA A 157 0.96 -6.74 -1.18
CA ALA A 157 1.23 -6.81 -2.61
C ALA A 157 0.92 -5.49 -3.32
N TRP A 158 1.89 -4.94 -4.07
CA TRP A 158 1.58 -4.10 -5.20
C TRP A 158 1.71 -4.92 -6.49
N TYR A 159 0.97 -4.57 -7.53
CA TYR A 159 0.75 -5.37 -8.74
C TYR A 159 0.30 -6.82 -8.49
N PRO A 160 -0.70 -7.05 -7.66
CA PRO A 160 -1.15 -8.41 -7.31
C PRO A 160 -1.57 -9.25 -8.53
N LEU A 161 -1.90 -8.61 -9.64
CA LEU A 161 -2.26 -9.23 -10.92
C LEU A 161 -1.14 -9.13 -11.97
N GLY A 162 0.12 -8.84 -11.58
CA GLY A 162 1.28 -8.81 -12.46
C GLY A 162 1.18 -7.75 -13.56
N HIS A 163 0.83 -6.49 -13.22
CA HIS A 163 0.63 -5.39 -14.19
C HIS A 163 -0.45 -5.66 -15.27
N GLY A 164 -1.35 -6.62 -15.07
CA GLY A 164 -2.25 -7.06 -16.12
C GLY A 164 -1.54 -7.90 -17.20
N ASP A 165 -0.41 -8.53 -16.86
CA ASP A 165 0.30 -9.43 -17.75
C ASP A 165 -0.65 -10.50 -18.26
N LYS A 166 -0.87 -10.50 -19.57
CA LYS A 166 -1.76 -11.46 -20.23
C LYS A 166 -1.31 -12.89 -19.99
N ALA A 167 0.00 -13.16 -19.96
CA ALA A 167 0.53 -14.50 -19.71
C ALA A 167 0.12 -15.01 -18.33
N LEU A 168 0.15 -14.16 -17.29
CA LEU A 168 -0.32 -14.51 -15.97
C LEU A 168 -1.84 -14.73 -15.93
N LEU A 169 -2.62 -13.85 -16.56
CA LEU A 169 -4.08 -13.93 -16.54
C LEU A 169 -4.63 -15.08 -17.40
N GLU A 170 -3.92 -15.47 -18.45
CA GLU A 170 -4.25 -16.56 -19.38
C GLU A 170 -3.61 -17.90 -18.97
N GLU A 171 -2.91 -17.96 -17.83
CA GLU A 171 -2.29 -19.19 -17.32
C GLU A 171 -3.34 -20.31 -17.20
N PRO A 172 -3.10 -21.48 -17.85
CA PRO A 172 -4.07 -22.59 -17.87
C PRO A 172 -4.53 -23.04 -16.49
N LEU A 173 -3.67 -22.98 -15.48
CA LEU A 173 -4.00 -23.32 -14.12
C LEU A 173 -5.14 -22.42 -13.57
N PHE A 174 -5.06 -21.11 -13.80
CA PHE A 174 -6.10 -20.18 -13.32
C PHE A 174 -7.39 -20.32 -14.10
N ALA A 175 -7.31 -20.62 -15.39
CA ALA A 175 -8.50 -20.93 -16.20
C ALA A 175 -9.20 -22.21 -15.71
N GLN A 176 -8.44 -23.27 -15.36
CA GLN A 176 -8.97 -24.50 -14.81
C GLN A 176 -9.62 -24.29 -13.43
N LEU A 177 -8.94 -23.59 -12.54
CA LEU A 177 -9.49 -23.25 -11.22
C LEU A 177 -10.72 -22.34 -11.35
N GLY A 178 -10.67 -21.41 -12.30
CA GLY A 178 -11.82 -20.55 -12.60
C GLY A 178 -13.05 -21.34 -13.00
N LYS A 179 -12.93 -22.33 -13.87
CA LYS A 179 -14.03 -23.26 -14.22
C LYS A 179 -14.54 -24.02 -12.99
N LYS A 180 -13.62 -24.54 -12.17
CA LYS A 180 -13.98 -25.33 -10.96
C LYS A 180 -14.78 -24.51 -9.95
N TYR A 181 -14.44 -23.24 -9.76
CA TYR A 181 -15.02 -22.39 -8.72
C TYR A 181 -16.01 -21.33 -9.28
N SER A 182 -16.30 -21.33 -10.57
CA SER A 182 -17.12 -20.33 -11.27
C SER A 182 -16.61 -18.89 -10.99
N LYS A 183 -15.29 -18.69 -11.15
CA LYS A 183 -14.59 -17.41 -10.90
C LYS A 183 -13.68 -17.07 -12.08
N SER A 184 -13.40 -15.78 -12.27
CA SER A 184 -12.40 -15.34 -13.24
C SER A 184 -10.97 -15.58 -12.74
N ALA A 185 -9.98 -15.61 -13.65
CA ALA A 185 -8.56 -15.75 -13.29
C ALA A 185 -8.10 -14.67 -12.29
N PRO A 186 -8.42 -13.37 -12.46
CA PRO A 186 -8.13 -12.36 -11.43
C PRO A 186 -8.71 -12.70 -10.06
N GLN A 187 -9.94 -13.18 -9.99
CA GLN A 187 -10.56 -13.56 -8.70
C GLN A 187 -9.85 -14.76 -8.05
N ILE A 188 -9.36 -15.71 -8.84
CA ILE A 188 -8.55 -16.84 -8.33
C ILE A 188 -7.22 -16.33 -7.79
N ILE A 189 -6.52 -15.45 -8.52
CA ILE A 189 -5.24 -14.89 -8.09
C ILE A 189 -5.42 -14.06 -6.82
N LEU A 190 -6.44 -13.20 -6.76
CA LEU A 190 -6.74 -12.42 -5.55
C LEU A 190 -7.06 -13.33 -4.35
N ARG A 191 -7.79 -14.42 -4.57
CA ARG A 191 -8.06 -15.42 -3.53
C ARG A 191 -6.79 -16.12 -3.06
N TRP A 192 -5.86 -16.44 -3.98
CA TRP A 192 -4.56 -16.99 -3.64
C TRP A 192 -3.76 -16.04 -2.73
N HIS A 193 -3.76 -14.74 -3.00
CA HIS A 193 -3.13 -13.76 -2.13
C HIS A 193 -3.69 -13.82 -0.70
N ILE A 194 -5.01 -13.82 -0.56
CA ILE A 194 -5.68 -13.90 0.75
C ILE A 194 -5.32 -15.20 1.48
N GLN A 195 -5.22 -16.32 0.76
CA GLN A 195 -4.92 -17.63 1.36
C GLN A 195 -3.45 -17.86 1.65
N SER A 196 -2.54 -17.20 0.91
CA SER A 196 -1.09 -17.40 1.03
C SER A 196 -0.45 -16.73 2.25
N GLY A 197 -1.17 -15.92 2.98
CA GLY A 197 -0.72 -15.28 4.20
C GLY A 197 -1.88 -14.71 4.99
N LYS A 198 -1.76 -14.70 6.29
CA LYS A 198 -2.86 -14.37 7.21
C LYS A 198 -3.40 -12.94 7.09
N ASN A 199 -2.76 -12.05 6.33
CA ASN A 199 -3.21 -10.67 6.10
C ASN A 199 -2.59 -10.09 4.81
N ASN A 200 -2.71 -10.77 3.68
CA ASN A 200 -2.35 -10.13 2.42
C ASN A 200 -3.43 -9.10 2.09
N GLY A 201 -3.19 -7.86 2.49
CA GLY A 201 -3.97 -6.75 1.97
C GLY A 201 -3.83 -6.73 0.44
N ILE A 202 -4.92 -6.84 -0.28
CA ILE A 202 -4.95 -6.66 -1.73
C ILE A 202 -5.42 -5.23 -1.94
N PHE A 203 -4.54 -4.43 -2.54
CA PHE A 203 -4.80 -3.01 -2.73
C PHE A 203 -4.81 -2.70 -4.21
N PHE A 204 -5.81 -1.95 -4.64
CA PHE A 204 -5.79 -1.31 -5.94
C PHE A 204 -5.11 0.04 -5.78
N CYS A 205 -3.84 0.10 -6.16
CA CYS A 205 -3.14 1.35 -6.27
C CYS A 205 -3.54 2.06 -7.55
N GLY A 206 -3.84 3.34 -7.47
CA GLY A 206 -4.39 4.14 -8.55
C GLY A 206 -3.44 4.48 -9.71
N ASN A 207 -2.61 3.56 -10.14
CA ASN A 207 -1.81 3.65 -11.36
C ASN A 207 -1.96 2.37 -12.17
N THR A 208 -3.17 2.07 -12.57
CA THR A 208 -3.40 1.10 -13.64
C THR A 208 -3.65 1.87 -14.92
N GLU A 209 -2.62 1.97 -15.75
CA GLU A 209 -2.85 2.02 -17.17
C GLU A 209 -3.45 0.65 -17.56
N PHE A 210 -4.75 0.62 -17.75
CA PHE A 210 -5.48 -0.42 -18.46
C PHE A 210 -5.93 0.15 -19.80
#